data_ac56b54f6a28a200fc92e9bfa2c5b58a
#
_entry.id   ac56b54f6a28a200fc92e9bfa2c5b58a
#
_cell.length_a   1.000
_cell.length_b   1.000
_cell.length_c   1.000
_cell.angle_alpha   90.00
_cell.angle_beta   90.00
_cell.angle_gamma   90.00
#
_symmetry.space_group_name_H-M   'P 1'
#
loop_
_entity.id
_entity.type
_entity.pdbx_description
1 polymer ?
#
loop_
_entity_poly.entity_id
_entity_poly.type
_entity_poly.pdbx_seq_one_letter_code
_entity_poly.pdbx_strand_id
1 'polypeptide(L)'
;MAKTVRTSGTYTLEAGTGVVTLKNGLAFTPVAYAGLPSTPGNGYVAFMTTDGGGAAKNKLVYYETANNRWNYVVDDGAVATS
;
A
#
# COMPACT_ATOMS: atom_id res chain seq x y z
N MET A 1 11.74 12.95 -19.95
CA MET A 1 10.81 13.86 -19.24
C MET A 1 9.75 13.03 -18.51
N ALA A 2 9.54 13.32 -17.25
CA ALA A 2 8.54 12.61 -16.47
C ALA A 2 7.13 13.08 -16.84
N LYS A 3 6.18 12.16 -16.80
CA LYS A 3 4.76 12.47 -17.00
C LYS A 3 4.00 12.14 -15.74
N THR A 4 3.09 13.02 -15.36
CA THR A 4 2.28 12.84 -14.16
C THR A 4 0.81 12.75 -14.53
N VAL A 5 0.12 11.71 -14.04
CA VAL A 5 -1.32 11.63 -14.11
C VAL A 5 -1.88 11.99 -12.74
N ARG A 6 -2.81 12.94 -12.70
CA ARG A 6 -3.43 13.37 -11.45
C ARG A 6 -4.93 13.27 -11.55
N THR A 7 -5.53 12.74 -10.49
CA THR A 7 -6.99 12.70 -10.37
C THR A 7 -7.38 13.22 -8.99
N SER A 8 -8.61 13.64 -8.84
CA SER A 8 -9.13 14.05 -7.54
C SER A 8 -9.74 12.89 -6.75
N GLY A 9 -9.68 11.69 -7.27
CA GLY A 9 -10.22 10.50 -6.64
C GLY A 9 -9.44 9.27 -7.07
N THR A 10 -10.12 8.15 -7.15
CA THR A 10 -9.48 6.88 -7.53
C THR A 10 -9.08 6.89 -9.00
N TYR A 11 -7.87 6.42 -9.27
CA TYR A 11 -7.40 6.18 -10.63
C TYR A 11 -7.35 4.67 -10.85
N THR A 12 -8.13 4.17 -11.82
CA THR A 12 -8.26 2.74 -12.08
C THR A 12 -7.59 2.38 -13.40
N LEU A 13 -6.74 1.34 -13.37
CA LEU A 13 -6.14 0.75 -14.56
C LEU A 13 -6.79 -0.61 -14.77
N GLU A 14 -7.39 -0.80 -15.95
CA GLU A 14 -8.02 -2.07 -16.31
C GLU A 14 -7.43 -2.58 -17.61
N ALA A 15 -7.03 -3.85 -17.61
CA ALA A 15 -6.50 -4.52 -18.79
C ALA A 15 -7.52 -5.43 -19.49
N GLY A 16 -8.79 -5.33 -19.09
CA GLY A 16 -9.84 -6.23 -19.63
C GLY A 16 -9.59 -7.66 -19.14
N THR A 17 -9.38 -8.57 -20.08
CA THR A 17 -9.11 -9.97 -19.73
C THR A 17 -7.62 -10.27 -19.56
N GLY A 18 -6.76 -9.29 -19.79
CA GLY A 18 -5.31 -9.47 -19.62
C GLY A 18 -4.82 -9.03 -18.26
N VAL A 19 -3.58 -8.56 -18.21
CA VAL A 19 -2.97 -8.05 -16.98
C VAL A 19 -2.31 -6.70 -17.24
N VAL A 20 -2.13 -5.90 -16.20
CA VAL A 20 -1.33 -4.69 -16.27
C VAL A 20 0.12 -5.06 -16.03
N THR A 21 1.00 -4.76 -17.00
CA THR A 21 2.41 -5.10 -16.91
C THR A 21 3.23 -3.84 -16.65
N LEU A 22 4.10 -3.89 -15.64
CA LEU A 22 5.00 -2.81 -15.30
C LEU A 22 6.43 -3.27 -15.59
N LYS A 23 7.04 -2.69 -16.63
CA LYS A 23 8.30 -3.22 -17.19
C LYS A 23 9.47 -3.11 -16.21
N ASN A 24 9.66 -1.96 -15.61
CA ASN A 24 10.84 -1.70 -14.77
C ASN A 24 10.50 -1.63 -13.28
N GLY A 25 9.31 -2.11 -12.92
CA GLY A 25 8.87 -2.11 -11.53
C GLY A 25 7.91 -0.98 -11.22
N LEU A 26 7.52 -0.91 -9.97
CA LEU A 26 6.56 0.06 -9.47
C LEU A 26 7.12 0.67 -8.19
N ALA A 27 7.11 2.01 -8.12
CA ALA A 27 7.54 2.71 -6.92
C ALA A 27 6.33 3.28 -6.20
N PHE A 28 6.14 2.87 -4.95
CA PHE A 28 5.14 3.49 -4.09
C PHE A 28 5.76 4.68 -3.38
N THR A 29 4.95 5.70 -3.08
CA THR A 29 5.38 6.78 -2.20
C THR A 29 5.41 6.24 -0.77
N PRO A 30 6.58 6.24 -0.10
CA PRO A 30 6.65 5.72 1.27
C PRO A 30 5.89 6.62 2.24
N VAL A 31 5.14 6.01 3.16
CA VAL A 31 4.39 6.75 4.18
C VAL A 31 4.56 6.08 5.54
N ALA A 32 4.46 6.87 6.60
CA ALA A 32 4.40 6.33 7.96
C ALA A 32 3.01 5.73 8.21
N TYR A 33 2.90 4.89 9.25
CA TYR A 33 1.62 4.26 9.59
C TYR A 33 0.48 5.28 9.70
N ALA A 34 0.73 6.42 10.31
CA ALA A 34 -0.30 7.46 10.47
C ALA A 34 -0.78 8.03 9.13
N GLY A 35 0.00 7.90 8.07
CA GLY A 35 -0.40 8.34 6.72
C GLY A 35 -1.16 7.29 5.93
N LEU A 36 -1.29 6.07 6.45
CA LEU A 36 -2.04 5.02 5.78
C LEU A 36 -3.55 5.24 5.99
N PRO A 37 -4.38 4.86 5.00
CA PRO A 37 -5.83 4.92 5.20
C PRO A 37 -6.24 4.03 6.39
N SER A 38 -7.22 4.47 7.18
CA SER A 38 -7.63 3.73 8.37
C SER A 38 -8.43 2.47 8.04
N THR A 39 -9.27 2.52 7.02
CA THR A 39 -10.12 1.38 6.61
C THR A 39 -10.22 1.29 5.10
N PRO A 40 -9.12 1.00 4.40
CA PRO A 40 -9.21 0.83 2.95
C PRO A 40 -9.86 -0.52 2.63
N GLY A 41 -10.17 -0.75 1.38
CA GLY A 41 -10.69 -2.04 0.96
C GLY A 41 -9.62 -3.13 0.98
N ASN A 42 -10.06 -4.37 0.90
CA ASN A 42 -9.17 -5.52 0.80
C ASN A 42 -8.29 -5.38 -0.45
N GLY A 43 -7.04 -5.80 -0.33
CA GLY A 43 -6.11 -5.74 -1.45
C GLY A 43 -5.38 -4.42 -1.61
N TYR A 44 -5.58 -3.48 -0.71
CA TYR A 44 -4.84 -2.21 -0.71
C TYR A 44 -3.41 -2.48 -0.26
N VAL A 45 -2.43 -2.01 -1.04
CA VAL A 45 -1.00 -2.22 -0.77
C VAL A 45 -0.30 -0.88 -0.69
N ALA A 46 0.62 -0.73 0.26
CA ALA A 46 1.40 0.50 0.43
C ALA A 46 2.81 0.16 0.92
N PHE A 47 3.72 1.14 0.84
CA PHE A 47 5.06 1.01 1.42
C PHE A 47 5.09 1.85 2.69
N MET A 48 5.31 1.19 3.84
CA MET A 48 5.27 1.84 5.15
C MET A 48 6.68 2.04 5.68
N THR A 49 7.00 3.28 6.10
CA THR A 49 8.31 3.60 6.65
C THR A 49 8.43 3.22 8.13
N THR A 50 7.43 3.60 8.93
CA THR A 50 7.43 3.35 10.38
C THR A 50 6.08 2.78 10.77
N ASP A 51 6.07 1.90 11.79
CA ASP A 51 4.82 1.35 12.30
C ASP A 51 4.12 2.33 13.26
N GLY A 52 2.99 1.92 13.82
CA GLY A 52 2.22 2.76 14.74
C GLY A 52 2.94 3.09 16.04
N GLY A 53 3.91 2.27 16.42
CA GLY A 53 4.73 2.54 17.60
C GLY A 53 5.96 3.39 17.32
N GLY A 54 6.18 3.78 16.06
CA GLY A 54 7.30 4.62 15.67
C GLY A 54 8.58 3.86 15.31
N ALA A 55 8.53 2.54 15.24
CA ALA A 55 9.70 1.75 14.84
C ALA A 55 9.88 1.79 13.32
N ALA A 56 11.12 1.97 12.86
CA ALA A 56 11.42 1.98 11.44
C ALA A 56 11.27 0.58 10.85
N LYS A 57 10.50 0.43 9.77
CA LYS A 57 10.24 -0.85 9.13
C LYS A 57 10.62 -0.87 7.66
N ASN A 58 10.21 0.12 6.87
CA ASN A 58 10.50 0.20 5.43
C ASN A 58 10.12 -1.08 4.70
N LYS A 59 8.82 -1.44 4.77
CA LYS A 59 8.31 -2.69 4.20
C LYS A 59 6.98 -2.47 3.49
N LEU A 60 6.70 -3.34 2.53
CA LEU A 60 5.38 -3.39 1.92
C LEU A 60 4.38 -3.95 2.92
N VAL A 61 3.19 -3.34 2.94
CA VAL A 61 2.09 -3.76 3.80
C VAL A 61 0.81 -3.86 2.96
N TYR A 62 -0.12 -4.69 3.41
CA TYR A 62 -1.43 -4.80 2.76
C TYR A 62 -2.53 -4.79 3.81
N TYR A 63 -3.71 -4.33 3.40
CA TYR A 63 -4.84 -4.27 4.31
C TYR A 63 -5.67 -5.54 4.21
N GLU A 64 -6.03 -6.11 5.37
CA GLU A 64 -6.84 -7.32 5.47
C GLU A 64 -8.15 -6.98 6.16
N THR A 65 -9.27 -7.03 5.43
CA THR A 65 -10.58 -6.67 5.99
C THR A 65 -11.08 -7.70 6.99
N ALA A 66 -10.68 -8.97 6.86
CA ALA A 66 -11.11 -10.02 7.77
C ALA A 66 -10.76 -9.71 9.24
N ASN A 67 -9.59 -9.10 9.45
CA ASN A 67 -9.12 -8.73 10.78
C ASN A 67 -9.02 -7.22 10.98
N ASN A 68 -9.46 -6.43 10.00
CA ASN A 68 -9.43 -4.96 10.02
C ASN A 68 -8.06 -4.42 10.43
N ARG A 69 -7.02 -4.90 9.76
CA ARG A 69 -5.65 -4.50 10.11
C ARG A 69 -4.73 -4.51 8.90
N TRP A 70 -3.61 -3.78 9.03
CA TRP A 70 -2.50 -3.85 8.09
C TRP A 70 -1.60 -5.00 8.46
N ASN A 71 -1.10 -5.73 7.47
CA ASN A 71 -0.17 -6.84 7.65
C ASN A 71 1.07 -6.60 6.80
N TYR A 72 2.19 -7.18 7.23
CA TYR A 72 3.41 -7.19 6.41
C TYR A 72 3.26 -8.23 5.31
N VAL A 73 3.65 -7.85 4.09
CA VAL A 73 3.62 -8.79 2.95
C VAL A 73 4.57 -9.96 3.20
N VAL A 74 5.70 -9.71 3.84
CA VAL A 74 6.76 -10.71 4.00
C VAL A 74 6.32 -11.92 4.84
N ASP A 75 5.49 -11.74 5.85
CA ASP A 75 5.14 -12.84 6.77
C ASP A 75 3.69 -12.82 7.24
N ASP A 76 2.87 -11.96 6.68
CA ASP A 76 1.47 -11.74 7.08
C ASP A 76 1.32 -11.32 8.55
N GLY A 77 2.40 -10.85 9.17
CA GLY A 77 2.36 -10.38 10.54
C GLY A 77 1.62 -9.06 10.66
N ALA A 78 0.93 -8.85 11.77
CA ALA A 78 0.20 -7.61 12.02
C ALA A 78 1.17 -6.44 12.23
N VAL A 79 0.85 -5.28 11.63
CA VAL A 79 1.60 -4.05 11.83
C VAL A 79 1.22 -3.48 13.19
N ALA A 80 2.22 -3.08 13.98
CA ALA A 80 1.96 -2.44 15.28
C ALA A 80 1.23 -1.11 15.07
N THR A 81 0.17 -0.89 15.87
CA THR A 81 -0.66 0.30 15.77
C THR A 81 -0.30 1.37 16.81
N SER A 82 0.48 0.98 17.80
CA SER A 82 0.93 1.91 18.85
C SER A 82 2.15 1.37 19.59
#